data_33a7b188e783630807b74ece299474a9
#
_entry.id   33a7b188e783630807b74ece299474a9
#
_cell.length_a   1.000
_cell.length_b   1.000
_cell.length_c   1.000
_cell.angle_alpha   90.00
_cell.angle_beta   90.00
_cell.angle_gamma   90.00
#
_symmetry.space_group_name_H-M   'P 1'
#
loop_
_entity.id
_entity.type
_entity.pdbx_description
1 polymer ?
#
loop_
_entity_poly.entity_id
_entity_poly.type
_entity_poly.pdbx_seq_one_letter_code
_entity_poly.pdbx_strand_id
1 'polypeptide(L)'
;MYVEILDTTLRDGEQTSGVSFAMQEKLGIAHFLLEELGIPRVEVGSARVSDGEFEAVKRICQWADEKGHLGKVEVLGFIDGGESLRWIKDAGGKVVKLLAKGSVRHVTEQLKKTPEQHIA
;
A
#
# COMPACT_ATOMS: atom_id res chain seq x y z
N MET A 1 21.23 17.05 -3.33
CA MET A 1 20.23 16.36 -2.48
C MET A 1 19.33 15.52 -3.40
N TYR A 2 19.19 14.24 -3.10
CA TYR A 2 18.30 13.34 -3.83
C TYR A 2 16.96 13.24 -3.09
N VAL A 3 15.84 13.38 -3.81
CA VAL A 3 14.49 13.30 -3.25
C VAL A 3 13.67 12.30 -4.08
N GLU A 4 13.09 11.31 -3.43
CA GLU A 4 12.10 10.42 -4.03
C GLU A 4 10.69 10.89 -3.69
N ILE A 5 9.80 10.84 -4.68
CA ILE A 5 8.38 11.11 -4.50
C ILE A 5 7.64 9.78 -4.43
N LEU A 6 6.79 9.62 -3.43
CA LEU A 6 5.82 8.55 -3.32
C LEU A 6 4.43 9.08 -3.70
N ASP A 7 3.86 8.54 -4.77
CA ASP A 7 2.46 8.79 -5.12
C ASP A 7 1.54 7.87 -4.32
N THR A 8 0.48 8.42 -3.75
CA THR A 8 -0.51 7.68 -2.94
C THR A 8 -1.93 7.76 -3.50
N THR A 9 -2.08 8.14 -4.76
CA THR A 9 -3.39 8.29 -5.42
C THR A 9 -4.25 7.03 -5.28
N LEU A 10 -3.66 5.87 -5.53
CA LEU A 10 -4.37 4.58 -5.52
C LEU A 10 -4.69 4.04 -4.13
N ARG A 11 -4.09 4.57 -3.10
CA ARG A 11 -4.40 4.20 -1.71
C ARG A 11 -5.09 5.33 -0.97
N ASP A 12 -4.40 6.43 -0.70
CA ASP A 12 -4.91 7.55 0.06
C ASP A 12 -5.93 8.37 -0.76
N GLY A 13 -5.65 8.58 -2.02
CA GLY A 13 -6.55 9.28 -2.94
C GLY A 13 -7.91 8.59 -3.07
N GLU A 14 -7.94 7.26 -3.08
CA GLU A 14 -9.20 6.49 -3.12
C GLU A 14 -10.04 6.61 -1.84
N GLN A 15 -9.43 7.02 -0.72
CA GLN A 15 -10.16 7.28 0.53
C GLN A 15 -10.94 8.61 0.51
N THR A 16 -10.78 9.42 -0.53
CA THR A 16 -11.54 10.64 -0.73
C THR A 16 -13.02 10.32 -0.97
N SER A 17 -13.92 11.05 -0.29
CA SER A 17 -15.36 10.86 -0.46
C SER A 17 -15.78 11.00 -1.93
N GLY A 18 -16.53 10.01 -2.44
CA GLY A 18 -17.00 9.99 -3.83
C GLY A 18 -15.99 9.45 -4.84
N VAL A 19 -14.80 9.03 -4.40
CA VAL A 19 -13.79 8.40 -5.25
C VAL A 19 -13.81 6.90 -5.04
N SER A 20 -13.87 6.15 -6.14
CA SER A 20 -13.73 4.70 -6.16
C SER A 20 -13.18 4.28 -7.53
N PHE A 21 -12.14 3.49 -7.55
CA PHE A 21 -11.53 3.01 -8.78
C PHE A 21 -11.86 1.54 -9.02
N ALA A 22 -12.33 1.24 -10.22
CA ALA A 22 -12.39 -0.16 -10.68
C ALA A 22 -10.98 -0.73 -10.87
N MET A 23 -10.84 -2.04 -10.81
CA MET A 23 -9.55 -2.73 -10.95
C MET A 23 -8.77 -2.29 -12.22
N GLN A 24 -9.46 -2.16 -13.35
CA GLN A 24 -8.84 -1.72 -14.60
C GLN A 24 -8.36 -0.26 -14.56
N GLU A 25 -9.08 0.59 -13.85
CA GLU A 25 -8.69 1.98 -13.63
C GLU A 25 -7.45 2.06 -12.74
N LYS A 26 -7.40 1.27 -11.66
CA LYS A 26 -6.22 1.16 -10.80
C LYS A 26 -4.99 0.72 -11.59
N LEU A 27 -5.12 -0.29 -12.43
CA LEU A 27 -4.04 -0.78 -13.27
C LEU A 27 -3.58 0.30 -14.28
N GLY A 28 -4.52 0.99 -14.91
CA GLY A 28 -4.23 2.09 -15.85
C GLY A 28 -3.50 3.26 -15.18
N ILE A 29 -3.94 3.65 -13.98
CA ILE A 29 -3.30 4.71 -13.19
C ILE A 29 -1.87 4.28 -12.77
N ALA A 30 -1.69 3.06 -12.28
CA ALA A 30 -0.37 2.54 -11.91
C ALA A 30 0.58 2.55 -13.12
N HIS A 31 0.11 2.10 -14.28
CA HIS A 31 0.86 2.15 -15.54
C HIS A 31 1.28 3.59 -15.90
N PHE A 32 0.34 4.52 -15.88
CA PHE A 32 0.59 5.92 -16.16
C PHE A 32 1.64 6.53 -15.21
N LEU A 33 1.49 6.30 -13.91
CA LEU A 33 2.43 6.82 -12.90
C LEU A 33 3.84 6.26 -13.07
N LEU A 34 3.97 4.95 -13.29
CA LEU A 34 5.27 4.28 -13.34
C LEU A 34 5.98 4.43 -14.68
N GLU A 35 5.26 4.37 -15.81
CA GLU A 35 5.85 4.40 -17.14
C GLU A 35 5.82 5.77 -17.82
N GLU A 36 4.68 6.47 -17.75
CA GLU A 36 4.55 7.76 -18.43
C GLU A 36 5.15 8.91 -17.63
N LEU A 37 4.87 8.95 -16.32
CA LEU A 37 5.40 10.00 -15.44
C LEU A 37 6.73 9.62 -14.79
N GLY A 38 7.09 8.34 -14.76
CA GLY A 38 8.33 7.88 -14.16
C GLY A 38 8.40 8.11 -12.64
N ILE A 39 7.26 8.03 -11.93
CA ILE A 39 7.22 8.23 -10.47
C ILE A 39 8.07 7.15 -9.79
N PRO A 40 8.98 7.52 -8.87
CA PRO A 40 9.90 6.57 -8.25
C PRO A 40 9.23 5.51 -7.39
N ARG A 41 8.12 5.87 -6.70
CA ARG A 41 7.38 4.97 -5.81
C ARG A 41 5.89 5.22 -5.89
N VAL A 42 5.09 4.15 -5.94
CA VAL A 42 3.62 4.22 -6.01
C VAL A 42 3.02 3.30 -4.97
N GLU A 43 2.20 3.83 -4.07
CA GLU A 43 1.41 3.07 -3.11
C GLU A 43 0.07 2.69 -3.73
N VAL A 44 -0.13 1.40 -3.98
CA VAL A 44 -1.22 0.93 -4.84
C VAL A 44 -2.45 0.41 -4.12
N GLY A 45 -2.37 0.22 -2.80
CA GLY A 45 -3.51 -0.25 -2.02
C GLY A 45 -3.14 -0.58 -0.58
N SER A 46 -4.14 -1.05 0.16
CA SER A 46 -4.01 -1.49 1.56
C SER A 46 -4.27 -2.97 1.71
N ALA A 47 -3.44 -3.64 2.51
CA ALA A 47 -3.64 -5.04 2.84
C ALA A 47 -4.95 -5.28 3.59
N ARG A 48 -5.60 -6.43 3.33
CA ARG A 48 -6.74 -6.95 4.07
C ARG A 48 -8.01 -6.08 4.03
N VAL A 49 -8.20 -5.29 2.98
CA VAL A 49 -9.41 -4.47 2.82
C VAL A 49 -10.56 -5.29 2.24
N SER A 50 -10.33 -5.95 1.10
CA SER A 50 -11.35 -6.76 0.42
C SER A 50 -10.70 -7.70 -0.60
N ASP A 51 -11.47 -8.66 -1.10
CA ASP A 51 -11.04 -9.55 -2.18
C ASP A 51 -10.80 -8.77 -3.49
N GLY A 52 -11.61 -7.75 -3.76
CA GLY A 52 -11.43 -6.86 -4.90
C GLY A 52 -10.12 -6.08 -4.85
N GLU A 53 -9.74 -5.62 -3.66
CA GLU A 53 -8.45 -4.96 -3.43
C GLU A 53 -7.29 -5.94 -3.63
N PHE A 54 -7.43 -7.18 -3.14
CA PHE A 54 -6.44 -8.23 -3.35
C PHE A 54 -6.17 -8.47 -4.83
N GLU A 55 -7.22 -8.66 -5.62
CA GLU A 55 -7.10 -8.89 -7.06
C GLU A 55 -6.51 -7.69 -7.80
N ALA A 56 -6.87 -6.47 -7.40
CA ALA A 56 -6.30 -5.26 -7.98
C ALA A 56 -4.79 -5.15 -7.70
N VAL A 57 -4.38 -5.31 -6.45
CA VAL A 57 -2.95 -5.29 -6.04
C VAL A 57 -2.19 -6.41 -6.75
N LYS A 58 -2.74 -7.63 -6.80
CA LYS A 58 -2.12 -8.78 -7.47
C LYS A 58 -1.86 -8.50 -8.95
N ARG A 59 -2.83 -7.94 -9.67
CA ARG A 59 -2.67 -7.60 -11.08
C ARG A 59 -1.64 -6.49 -11.31
N ILE A 60 -1.63 -5.48 -10.46
CA ILE A 60 -0.62 -4.41 -10.52
C ILE A 60 0.77 -4.97 -10.25
N CYS A 61 0.94 -5.82 -9.22
CA CYS A 61 2.22 -6.45 -8.91
C CYS A 61 2.71 -7.34 -10.05
N GLN A 62 1.84 -8.15 -10.63
CA GLN A 62 2.18 -9.01 -11.76
C GLN A 62 2.65 -8.19 -12.97
N TRP A 63 1.88 -7.18 -13.37
CA TRP A 63 2.26 -6.27 -14.45
C TRP A 63 3.58 -5.54 -14.16
N ALA A 64 3.74 -5.03 -12.93
CA ALA A 64 4.95 -4.32 -12.53
C ALA A 64 6.19 -5.23 -12.53
N ASP A 65 6.05 -6.50 -12.16
CA ASP A 65 7.13 -7.49 -12.21
C ASP A 65 7.56 -7.74 -13.67
N GLU A 66 6.61 -7.95 -14.56
CA GLU A 66 6.86 -8.12 -16.00
C GLU A 66 7.60 -6.93 -16.63
N LYS A 67 7.36 -5.72 -16.13
CA LYS A 67 7.97 -4.47 -16.60
C LYS A 67 9.21 -4.03 -15.83
N GLY A 68 9.62 -4.76 -14.80
CA GLY A 68 10.77 -4.41 -13.97
C GLY A 68 10.50 -3.27 -12.97
N HIS A 69 9.23 -2.99 -12.65
CA HIS A 69 8.81 -1.91 -11.74
C HIS A 69 8.39 -2.39 -10.35
N LEU A 70 8.40 -3.71 -10.07
CA LEU A 70 7.86 -4.25 -8.82
C LEU A 70 8.50 -3.64 -7.56
N GLY A 71 9.79 -3.30 -7.62
CA GLY A 71 10.48 -2.62 -6.52
C GLY A 71 10.02 -1.19 -6.24
N LYS A 72 9.22 -0.60 -7.12
CA LYS A 72 8.63 0.74 -6.98
C LYS A 72 7.18 0.70 -6.48
N VAL A 73 6.57 -0.48 -6.45
CA VAL A 73 5.19 -0.69 -6.01
C VAL A 73 5.17 -0.99 -4.52
N GLU A 74 4.49 -0.15 -3.75
CA GLU A 74 4.32 -0.28 -2.31
C GLU A 74 2.88 -0.63 -1.96
N VAL A 75 2.70 -1.47 -0.95
CA VAL A 75 1.38 -1.82 -0.40
C VAL A 75 1.38 -1.53 1.09
N LEU A 76 0.32 -0.84 1.54
CA LEU A 76 0.16 -0.52 2.96
C LEU A 76 -0.16 -1.78 3.76
N GLY A 77 0.62 -2.05 4.77
CA GLY A 77 0.39 -3.11 5.75
C GLY A 77 0.26 -2.56 7.16
N PHE A 78 -0.34 -3.36 8.04
CA PHE A 78 -0.61 -3.01 9.42
C PHE A 78 0.24 -3.86 10.38
N ILE A 79 0.35 -3.40 11.63
CA ILE A 79 0.99 -4.15 12.72
C ILE A 79 -0.05 -5.14 13.29
N ASP A 80 -0.15 -6.31 12.67
CA ASP A 80 -1.22 -7.30 12.88
C ASP A 80 -0.70 -8.74 13.00
N GLY A 81 0.48 -8.92 13.57
CA GLY A 81 1.07 -10.24 13.74
C GLY A 81 1.54 -10.89 12.44
N GLY A 82 1.77 -10.08 11.41
CA GLY A 82 2.30 -10.55 10.12
C GLY A 82 1.21 -10.95 9.10
N GLU A 83 -0.06 -10.77 9.41
CA GLU A 83 -1.15 -11.11 8.49
C GLU A 83 -1.14 -10.23 7.24
N SER A 84 -0.93 -8.92 7.40
CA SER A 84 -0.74 -8.00 6.26
C SER A 84 0.46 -8.41 5.40
N LEU A 85 1.55 -8.85 6.01
CA LEU A 85 2.74 -9.30 5.27
C LEU A 85 2.45 -10.54 4.44
N ARG A 86 1.73 -11.53 5.00
CA ARG A 86 1.31 -12.72 4.25
C ARG A 86 0.41 -12.34 3.08
N TRP A 87 -0.60 -11.52 3.33
CA TRP A 87 -1.53 -11.04 2.31
C TRP A 87 -0.79 -10.33 1.15
N ILE A 88 0.14 -9.42 1.46
CA ILE A 88 0.93 -8.69 0.46
C ILE A 88 1.82 -9.64 -0.34
N LYS A 89 2.48 -10.58 0.34
CA LYS A 89 3.29 -11.61 -0.32
C LYS A 89 2.46 -12.48 -1.27
N ASP A 90 1.28 -12.91 -0.84
CA ASP A 90 0.38 -13.73 -1.65
C ASP A 90 -0.16 -12.96 -2.87
N ALA A 91 -0.32 -11.64 -2.76
CA ALA A 91 -0.64 -10.75 -3.88
C ALA A 91 0.57 -10.47 -4.80
N GLY A 92 1.75 -10.99 -4.49
CA GLY A 92 2.97 -10.79 -5.29
C GLY A 92 3.72 -9.50 -4.97
N GLY A 93 3.35 -8.77 -3.92
CA GLY A 93 4.03 -7.55 -3.49
C GLY A 93 5.42 -7.81 -2.93
N LYS A 94 6.34 -6.88 -3.17
CA LYS A 94 7.74 -6.95 -2.75
C LYS A 94 8.10 -5.89 -1.71
N VAL A 95 7.44 -4.75 -1.75
CA VAL A 95 7.70 -3.62 -0.84
C VAL A 95 6.47 -3.36 0.01
N VAL A 96 6.67 -3.32 1.30
CA VAL A 96 5.61 -3.07 2.29
C VAL A 96 5.86 -1.73 2.96
N LYS A 97 4.82 -0.89 3.00
CA LYS A 97 4.79 0.32 3.81
C LYS A 97 4.01 0.02 5.08
N LEU A 98 4.67 0.04 6.23
CA LEU A 98 4.01 -0.23 7.50
C LEU A 98 3.40 1.04 8.10
N LEU A 99 2.14 0.94 8.48
CA LEU A 99 1.45 1.97 9.26
C LEU A 99 1.53 1.61 10.75
N ALA A 100 2.19 2.49 11.51
CA ALA A 100 2.27 2.40 12.96
C ALA A 100 1.82 3.71 13.62
N LYS A 101 1.36 3.63 14.85
CA LYS A 101 1.01 4.81 15.66
C LYS A 101 2.18 5.18 16.55
N GLY A 102 2.67 6.42 16.43
CA GLY A 102 3.86 6.89 17.14
C GLY A 102 3.57 7.73 18.39
N SER A 103 2.33 8.15 18.64
CA SER A 103 2.00 8.96 19.81
C SER A 103 1.40 8.11 20.94
N VAL A 104 1.74 8.43 22.18
CA VAL A 104 1.17 7.78 23.38
C VAL A 104 -0.35 7.81 23.34
N ARG A 105 -0.95 8.95 22.98
CA ARG A 105 -2.40 9.09 22.87
C ARG A 105 -3.01 8.08 21.88
N HIS A 106 -2.47 7.93 20.70
CA HIS A 106 -2.96 6.95 19.73
C HIS A 106 -2.80 5.51 20.24
N VAL A 107 -1.69 5.20 20.90
CA VAL A 107 -1.43 3.87 21.44
C VAL A 107 -2.42 3.52 22.55
N THR A 108 -2.61 4.43 23.49
CA THR A 108 -3.45 4.17 24.69
C THR A 108 -4.95 4.34 24.41
N GLU A 109 -5.36 5.39 23.69
CA GLU A 109 -6.78 5.71 23.49
C GLU A 109 -7.38 4.98 22.27
N GLN A 110 -6.63 4.88 21.17
CA GLN A 110 -7.11 4.27 19.93
C GLN A 110 -6.82 2.77 19.86
N LEU A 111 -5.58 2.34 20.13
CA LEU A 111 -5.20 0.94 20.06
C LEU A 111 -5.47 0.17 21.36
N LYS A 112 -5.76 0.87 22.46
CA LYS A 112 -5.99 0.27 23.80
C LYS A 112 -4.82 -0.59 24.28
N LYS A 113 -3.61 -0.17 24.00
CA LYS A 113 -2.35 -0.85 24.36
C LYS A 113 -1.48 0.03 25.24
N THR A 114 -0.57 -0.57 26.00
CA THR A 114 0.54 0.18 26.59
C THR A 114 1.64 0.45 25.54
N PRO A 115 2.51 1.45 25.76
CA PRO A 115 3.66 1.68 24.87
C PRO A 115 4.53 0.43 24.68
N GLU A 116 4.78 -0.34 25.75
CA GLU A 116 5.57 -1.55 25.72
C GLU A 116 4.90 -2.65 24.87
N GLN A 117 3.58 -2.83 25.01
CA GLN A 117 2.80 -3.77 24.20
C GLN A 117 2.77 -3.38 22.72
N HIS A 118 2.88 -2.07 22.42
CA HIS A 118 2.87 -1.58 21.05
C HIS A 118 4.21 -1.78 20.35
N ILE A 119 5.31 -1.64 21.10
CA ILE A 119 6.68 -1.82 20.58
C ILE A 119 7.04 -3.31 20.44
N ALA A 120 6.50 -4.12 21.31
CA ALA A 120 6.71 -5.57 21.26
C ALA A 120 6.03 -6.20 20.06
#